data_2b939efcee0d48fe3b538e650f3e5b28
#
_entry.id   2b939efcee0d48fe3b538e650f3e5b28
#
_cell.length_a   1.000
_cell.length_b   1.000
_cell.length_c   1.000
_cell.angle_alpha   90.00
_cell.angle_beta   90.00
_cell.angle_gamma   90.00
#
_symmetry.space_group_name_H-M   'P 1'
#
loop_
_entity.id
_entity.type
_entity.pdbx_description
1 polymer ?
#
loop_
_entity_poly.entity_id
_entity_poly.type
_entity_poly.pdbx_seq_one_letter_code
_entity_poly.pdbx_strand_id
1 'polypeptide(L)'
;AFDTFMEDLCEAQGAALRVCLENSFCLSADVTAAYDPNFGEVFEKKNAAYLNYGIGLCKYTGARGKSGASDASAETVGYVRGIFDRAKVIWQIAELGKVDAGGGGTVAMYMANRNITTLDAGVPVLAMHAPFEVVSKLDCYETYKGMKAVYEAE
;
A
#
# COMPACT_ATOMS: atom_id res chain seq x y z
N ALA A 1 -20.70 3.08 6.45
CA ALA A 1 -20.38 2.13 7.54
C ALA A 1 -19.12 2.52 8.31
N PHE A 2 -17.97 2.72 7.63
CA PHE A 2 -16.71 3.08 8.31
C PHE A 2 -16.84 4.39 9.10
N ASP A 3 -17.31 5.46 8.48
CA ASP A 3 -17.44 6.77 9.14
C ASP A 3 -18.38 6.73 10.34
N THR A 4 -19.56 6.13 10.15
CA THR A 4 -20.55 5.99 11.22
C THR A 4 -19.97 5.23 12.41
N PHE A 5 -19.28 4.10 12.13
CA PHE A 5 -18.63 3.31 13.18
C PHE A 5 -17.56 4.11 13.92
N MET A 6 -16.73 4.86 13.19
CA MET A 6 -15.69 5.69 13.79
C MET A 6 -16.26 6.87 14.57
N GLU A 7 -17.37 7.44 14.10
CA GLU A 7 -18.08 8.53 14.79
C GLU A 7 -18.65 8.03 16.13
N ASP A 8 -19.38 6.92 16.11
CA ASP A 8 -19.94 6.29 17.32
C ASP A 8 -18.81 5.94 18.33
N LEU A 9 -17.69 5.39 17.84
CA LEU A 9 -16.55 5.03 18.67
C LEU A 9 -15.90 6.26 19.32
N CYS A 10 -15.69 7.31 18.53
CA CYS A 10 -15.12 8.58 19.01
C CYS A 10 -16.04 9.26 20.02
N GLU A 11 -17.34 9.29 19.75
CA GLU A 11 -18.33 9.84 20.67
C GLU A 11 -18.31 9.10 22.01
N ALA A 12 -18.31 7.77 21.99
CA ALA A 12 -18.23 6.93 23.19
C ALA A 12 -16.95 7.16 24.01
N GLN A 13 -15.87 7.63 23.37
CA GLN A 13 -14.59 7.94 24.03
C GLN A 13 -14.42 9.44 24.35
N GLY A 14 -15.40 10.30 24.04
CA GLY A 14 -15.30 11.74 24.20
C GLY A 14 -14.26 12.39 23.28
N ALA A 15 -13.96 11.76 22.16
CA ALA A 15 -12.98 12.22 21.16
C ALA A 15 -13.67 12.84 19.94
N ALA A 16 -13.00 13.78 19.28
CA ALA A 16 -13.47 14.32 18.01
C ALA A 16 -13.00 13.46 16.84
N LEU A 17 -13.92 12.96 16.02
CA LEU A 17 -13.61 12.12 14.85
C LEU A 17 -12.52 12.73 13.97
N ARG A 18 -12.61 14.03 13.66
CA ARG A 18 -11.62 14.74 12.84
C ARG A 18 -10.20 14.61 13.40
N VAL A 19 -10.03 14.75 14.71
CA VAL A 19 -8.73 14.66 15.37
C VAL A 19 -8.24 13.21 15.40
N CYS A 20 -9.14 12.26 15.60
CA CYS A 20 -8.83 10.83 15.54
C CYS A 20 -8.30 10.43 14.16
N LEU A 21 -8.97 10.81 13.08
CA LEU A 21 -8.55 10.50 11.72
C LEU A 21 -7.21 11.15 11.36
N GLU A 22 -7.00 12.42 11.73
CA GLU A 22 -5.75 13.16 11.49
C GLU A 22 -4.54 12.50 12.17
N ASN A 23 -4.75 11.88 13.34
CA ASN A 23 -3.72 11.17 14.08
C ASN A 23 -3.66 9.67 13.77
N SER A 24 -4.40 9.21 12.76
CA SER A 24 -4.43 7.80 12.36
C SER A 24 -3.44 7.53 11.23
N PHE A 25 -2.93 6.31 11.22
CA PHE A 25 -2.12 5.78 10.12
C PHE A 25 -2.79 4.56 9.50
N CYS A 26 -2.79 4.46 8.19
CA CYS A 26 -3.30 3.32 7.44
C CYS A 26 -2.20 2.71 6.56
N LEU A 27 -1.83 1.46 6.81
CA LEU A 27 -1.12 0.66 5.84
C LEU A 27 -2.15 -0.08 5.00
N SER A 28 -2.32 0.36 3.76
CA SER A 28 -3.23 -0.28 2.81
C SER A 28 -2.55 -1.51 2.22
N ALA A 29 -2.95 -2.69 2.69
CA ALA A 29 -2.29 -3.96 2.35
C ALA A 29 -2.93 -4.62 1.12
N ASP A 30 -3.17 -3.84 0.09
CA ASP A 30 -3.63 -4.36 -1.20
C ASP A 30 -2.48 -4.99 -1.98
N VAL A 31 -2.78 -5.89 -2.91
CA VAL A 31 -1.79 -6.48 -3.81
C VAL A 31 -1.25 -5.44 -4.79
N THR A 32 -0.04 -5.65 -5.27
CA THR A 32 0.56 -4.83 -6.33
C THR A 32 0.95 -5.69 -7.53
N ALA A 33 0.94 -5.12 -8.74
CA ALA A 33 1.30 -5.86 -9.93
C ALA A 33 2.79 -6.20 -9.95
N ALA A 34 3.10 -7.49 -10.01
CA ALA A 34 4.45 -7.96 -10.27
C ALA A 34 4.80 -7.82 -11.76
N TYR A 35 6.05 -7.51 -12.04
CA TYR A 35 6.54 -7.41 -13.41
C TYR A 35 6.34 -8.73 -14.17
N ASP A 36 5.59 -8.69 -15.26
CA ASP A 36 5.40 -9.80 -16.17
C ASP A 36 6.23 -9.54 -17.45
N PRO A 37 7.23 -10.39 -17.76
CA PRO A 37 8.05 -10.22 -18.95
C PRO A 37 7.27 -10.40 -20.27
N ASN A 38 6.11 -11.07 -20.24
CA ASN A 38 5.26 -11.24 -21.42
C ASN A 38 4.52 -9.95 -21.79
N PHE A 39 4.37 -9.03 -20.84
CA PHE A 39 3.69 -7.75 -21.00
C PHE A 39 4.58 -6.59 -20.50
N GLY A 40 5.87 -6.69 -20.74
CA GLY A 40 6.87 -5.75 -20.21
C GLY A 40 6.65 -4.29 -20.60
N GLU A 41 5.93 -4.03 -21.68
CA GLU A 41 5.62 -2.69 -22.18
C GLU A 41 4.63 -1.92 -21.32
N VAL A 42 3.84 -2.61 -20.47
CA VAL A 42 2.87 -1.96 -19.57
C VAL A 42 3.47 -1.60 -18.21
N PHE A 43 4.75 -1.92 -17.99
CA PHE A 43 5.45 -1.65 -16.73
C PHE A 43 6.55 -0.61 -16.88
N GLU A 44 6.82 0.12 -15.80
CA GLU A 44 8.06 0.86 -15.61
C GLU A 44 9.04 -0.06 -14.83
N LYS A 45 9.96 -0.68 -15.57
CA LYS A 45 10.85 -1.74 -15.02
C LYS A 45 11.63 -1.33 -13.77
N LYS A 46 11.97 -0.05 -13.64
CA LYS A 46 12.77 0.43 -12.50
C LYS A 46 11.96 0.57 -11.21
N ASN A 47 10.63 0.62 -11.34
CA ASN A 47 9.72 0.83 -10.23
C ASN A 47 8.71 -0.32 -10.07
N ALA A 48 8.75 -1.31 -10.94
CA ALA A 48 7.86 -2.48 -10.85
C ALA A 48 8.31 -3.42 -9.73
N ALA A 49 7.34 -4.05 -9.06
CA ALA A 49 7.62 -5.13 -8.12
C ALA A 49 8.04 -6.41 -8.86
N TYR A 50 8.83 -7.23 -8.22
CA TYR A 50 9.22 -8.55 -8.70
C TYR A 50 8.85 -9.61 -7.67
N LEU A 51 8.47 -10.81 -8.13
CA LEU A 51 8.25 -11.95 -7.22
C LEU A 51 9.55 -12.34 -6.51
N ASN A 52 9.43 -12.75 -5.26
CA ASN A 52 10.53 -13.13 -4.35
C ASN A 52 11.43 -11.97 -3.89
N TYR A 53 10.97 -10.73 -4.03
CA TYR A 53 11.67 -9.55 -3.53
C TYR A 53 10.96 -8.88 -2.34
N GLY A 54 10.00 -9.59 -1.75
CA GLY A 54 9.31 -9.14 -0.54
C GLY A 54 8.13 -8.22 -0.81
N ILE A 55 7.67 -7.56 0.26
CA ILE A 55 6.52 -6.67 0.21
C ILE A 55 6.79 -5.45 -0.67
N GLY A 56 5.85 -5.13 -1.56
CA GLY A 56 5.93 -3.95 -2.42
C GLY A 56 5.39 -2.69 -1.74
N LEU A 57 6.21 -1.64 -1.63
CA LEU A 57 5.80 -0.32 -1.17
C LEU A 57 5.41 0.55 -2.36
N CYS A 58 4.16 0.95 -2.45
CA CYS A 58 3.65 1.84 -3.49
C CYS A 58 3.49 3.25 -2.91
N LYS A 59 4.40 4.16 -3.26
CA LYS A 59 4.35 5.54 -2.79
C LYS A 59 3.08 6.26 -3.27
N TYR A 60 2.65 5.97 -4.48
CA TYR A 60 1.41 6.50 -5.04
C TYR A 60 0.63 5.41 -5.79
N THR A 61 -0.66 5.57 -5.84
CA THR A 61 -1.58 4.76 -6.65
C THR A 61 -2.43 5.67 -7.53
N GLY A 62 -3.18 5.10 -8.42
CA GLY A 62 -4.03 5.83 -9.34
C GLY A 62 -3.78 5.44 -10.79
N ALA A 63 -4.67 5.85 -11.67
CA ALA A 63 -4.59 5.54 -13.09
C ALA A 63 -4.25 6.79 -13.91
N ARG A 64 -3.62 6.60 -15.06
CA ARG A 64 -3.41 7.65 -16.06
C ARG A 64 -2.87 8.95 -15.47
N GLY A 65 -1.66 8.94 -15.00
CA GLY A 65 -1.04 10.11 -14.40
C GLY A 65 -1.54 10.40 -12.98
N LYS A 66 -1.75 9.37 -12.17
CA LYS A 66 -2.21 9.47 -10.79
C LYS A 66 -3.62 10.03 -10.61
N SER A 67 -4.49 9.90 -11.62
CA SER A 67 -5.89 10.31 -11.47
C SER A 67 -6.57 9.47 -10.39
N GLY A 68 -7.23 10.12 -9.43
CA GLY A 68 -7.82 9.45 -8.27
C GLY A 68 -6.78 8.75 -7.40
N ALA A 69 -5.58 9.29 -7.33
CA ALA A 69 -4.47 8.71 -6.58
C ALA A 69 -4.52 9.04 -5.09
N SER A 70 -3.90 8.15 -4.29
CA SER A 70 -3.25 8.56 -3.06
C SER A 70 -1.74 8.69 -3.33
N ASP A 71 -1.09 9.65 -2.72
CA ASP A 71 0.35 9.90 -2.85
C ASP A 71 0.93 10.14 -1.44
N ALA A 72 1.59 9.12 -0.91
CA ALA A 72 2.20 9.20 0.40
C ALA A 72 3.35 10.21 0.43
N SER A 73 3.52 10.92 1.53
CA SER A 73 4.66 11.81 1.71
C SER A 73 5.98 11.03 1.80
N ALA A 74 7.08 11.69 1.53
CA ALA A 74 8.41 11.08 1.68
C ALA A 74 8.69 10.66 3.14
N GLU A 75 8.18 11.43 4.09
CA GLU A 75 8.28 11.16 5.53
C GLU A 75 7.53 9.87 5.88
N THR A 76 6.31 9.69 5.36
CA THR A 76 5.52 8.46 5.55
C THR A 76 6.24 7.24 4.98
N VAL A 77 6.76 7.35 3.76
CA VAL A 77 7.55 6.27 3.16
C VAL A 77 8.80 5.97 3.98
N GLY A 78 9.52 7.00 4.43
CA GLY A 78 10.70 6.87 5.28
C GLY A 78 10.40 6.20 6.62
N TYR A 79 9.27 6.54 7.24
CA TYR A 79 8.80 5.94 8.48
C TYR A 79 8.57 4.43 8.33
N VAL A 80 7.79 4.02 7.33
CA VAL A 80 7.49 2.59 7.08
C VAL A 80 8.74 1.81 6.69
N ARG A 81 9.61 2.36 5.85
CA ARG A 81 10.91 1.75 5.53
C ARG A 81 11.75 1.53 6.77
N GLY A 82 11.81 2.51 7.65
CA GLY A 82 12.53 2.39 8.92
C GLY A 82 11.98 1.28 9.82
N ILE A 83 10.66 1.07 9.85
CA ILE A 83 10.03 -0.06 10.56
C ILE A 83 10.46 -1.39 9.92
N PHE A 84 10.36 -1.51 8.60
CA PHE A 84 10.69 -2.72 7.88
C PHE A 84 12.17 -3.10 8.03
N ASP A 85 13.06 -2.12 7.91
CA ASP A 85 14.51 -2.33 8.08
C ASP A 85 14.85 -2.83 9.49
N ARG A 86 14.28 -2.22 10.54
CA ARG A 86 14.47 -2.67 11.93
C ARG A 86 13.94 -4.08 12.17
N ALA A 87 12.79 -4.41 11.58
CA ALA A 87 12.16 -5.72 11.70
C ALA A 87 12.76 -6.77 10.74
N LYS A 88 13.75 -6.40 9.91
CA LYS A 88 14.35 -7.26 8.89
C LYS A 88 13.32 -7.85 7.94
N VAL A 89 12.36 -7.03 7.54
CA VAL A 89 11.39 -7.34 6.49
C VAL A 89 12.05 -7.08 5.14
N ILE A 90 11.94 -8.02 4.22
CA ILE A 90 12.37 -7.82 2.83
C ILE A 90 11.28 -7.02 2.12
N TRP A 91 11.66 -5.89 1.53
CA TRP A 91 10.74 -5.00 0.85
C TRP A 91 11.36 -4.41 -0.43
N GLN A 92 10.52 -3.95 -1.31
CA GLN A 92 10.88 -3.31 -2.57
C GLN A 92 9.97 -2.13 -2.87
N ILE A 93 10.43 -1.22 -3.74
CA ILE A 93 9.54 -0.21 -4.30
C ILE A 93 8.68 -0.87 -5.39
N ALA A 94 7.40 -0.54 -5.39
CA ALA A 94 6.43 -1.05 -6.35
C ALA A 94 5.57 0.09 -6.88
N GLU A 95 5.46 0.16 -8.19
CA GLU A 95 4.50 1.04 -8.86
C GLU A 95 3.58 0.21 -9.73
N LEU A 96 2.31 0.53 -9.70
CA LEU A 96 1.28 -0.21 -10.39
C LEU A 96 1.22 0.20 -11.87
N GLY A 97 2.00 -0.49 -12.70
CA GLY A 97 2.06 -0.25 -14.13
C GLY A 97 3.01 0.88 -14.54
N LYS A 98 2.89 1.30 -15.79
CA LYS A 98 3.74 2.33 -16.39
C LYS A 98 3.32 3.72 -15.91
N VAL A 99 4.30 4.53 -15.50
CA VAL A 99 4.07 5.90 -15.04
C VAL A 99 3.32 6.70 -16.12
N ASP A 100 2.33 7.46 -15.69
CA ASP A 100 1.43 8.29 -16.52
C ASP A 100 0.49 7.54 -17.49
N ALA A 101 0.80 6.31 -17.83
CA ALA A 101 0.01 5.54 -18.80
C ALA A 101 -0.77 4.38 -18.15
N GLY A 102 -0.23 3.78 -17.10
CA GLY A 102 -0.82 2.67 -16.38
C GLY A 102 -1.32 3.06 -15.00
N GLY A 103 -1.47 2.06 -14.17
CA GLY A 103 -1.83 2.21 -12.77
C GLY A 103 -3.23 1.73 -12.44
N GLY A 104 -3.54 1.76 -11.16
CA GLY A 104 -4.84 1.40 -10.60
C GLY A 104 -5.05 2.08 -9.26
N GLY A 105 -6.31 2.17 -8.82
CA GLY A 105 -6.66 2.70 -7.52
C GLY A 105 -6.76 1.60 -6.48
N THR A 106 -6.47 1.95 -5.25
CA THR A 106 -6.66 1.10 -4.08
C THR A 106 -7.59 1.77 -3.08
N VAL A 107 -7.88 1.09 -1.99
CA VAL A 107 -8.68 1.64 -0.89
C VAL A 107 -7.95 2.81 -0.19
N ALA A 108 -6.64 2.92 -0.37
CA ALA A 108 -5.81 4.00 0.19
C ALA A 108 -6.34 5.40 -0.13
N MET A 109 -6.82 5.62 -1.36
CA MET A 109 -7.41 6.90 -1.76
C MET A 109 -8.57 7.33 -0.84
N TYR A 110 -9.42 6.40 -0.46
CA TYR A 110 -10.57 6.72 0.40
C TYR A 110 -10.14 7.06 1.82
N MET A 111 -9.09 6.41 2.34
CA MET A 111 -8.52 6.71 3.64
C MET A 111 -7.77 8.05 3.63
N ALA A 112 -6.96 8.29 2.60
CA ALA A 112 -6.26 9.56 2.41
C ALA A 112 -7.23 10.75 2.29
N ASN A 113 -8.35 10.59 1.60
CA ASN A 113 -9.40 11.61 1.50
C ASN A 113 -10.10 11.92 2.83
N ARG A 114 -9.90 11.08 3.85
CA ARG A 114 -10.37 11.28 5.23
C ARG A 114 -9.32 11.91 6.13
N ASN A 115 -8.24 12.41 5.56
CA ASN A 115 -7.11 12.98 6.29
C ASN A 115 -6.36 11.96 7.16
N ILE A 116 -6.38 10.68 6.75
CA ILE A 116 -5.57 9.61 7.36
C ILE A 116 -4.25 9.51 6.59
N THR A 117 -3.12 9.53 7.31
CA THR A 117 -1.82 9.24 6.69
C THR A 117 -1.82 7.81 6.16
N THR A 118 -1.65 7.64 4.86
CA THR A 118 -1.83 6.33 4.20
C THR A 118 -0.67 5.99 3.28
N LEU A 119 -0.27 4.72 3.30
CA LEU A 119 0.70 4.15 2.35
C LEU A 119 0.22 2.75 1.92
N ASP A 120 0.30 2.46 0.62
CA ASP A 120 0.08 1.11 0.11
C ASP A 120 1.33 0.24 0.27
N ALA A 121 1.14 -0.97 0.80
CA ALA A 121 2.19 -1.97 0.92
C ALA A 121 1.60 -3.38 0.84
N GLY A 122 1.89 -4.12 -0.21
CA GLY A 122 1.24 -5.40 -0.40
C GLY A 122 2.05 -6.44 -1.17
N VAL A 123 1.41 -7.58 -1.38
CA VAL A 123 2.02 -8.74 -2.05
C VAL A 123 2.11 -8.49 -3.55
N PRO A 124 3.29 -8.64 -4.17
CA PRO A 124 3.39 -8.68 -5.64
C PRO A 124 2.62 -9.86 -6.22
N VAL A 125 1.79 -9.61 -7.23
CA VAL A 125 0.95 -10.62 -7.87
C VAL A 125 1.11 -10.58 -9.39
N LEU A 126 1.21 -11.74 -10.02
CA LEU A 126 1.09 -11.89 -11.47
C LEU A 126 -0.36 -12.21 -11.85
N ALA A 127 -0.75 -11.78 -13.03
CA ALA A 127 -2.07 -12.02 -13.61
C ALA A 127 -3.21 -11.50 -12.71
N MET A 128 -3.01 -10.30 -12.11
CA MET A 128 -4.02 -9.62 -11.29
C MET A 128 -5.37 -9.57 -12.01
N HIS A 129 -6.45 -9.90 -11.30
CA HIS A 129 -7.82 -9.98 -11.80
C HIS A 129 -8.10 -11.13 -12.79
N ALA A 130 -7.15 -12.02 -13.03
CA ALA A 130 -7.37 -13.22 -13.84
C ALA A 130 -8.00 -14.33 -13.00
N PRO A 131 -8.56 -15.39 -13.65
CA PRO A 131 -9.05 -16.56 -12.93
C PRO A 131 -7.99 -17.29 -12.11
N PHE A 132 -6.71 -17.14 -12.46
CA PHE A 132 -5.57 -17.63 -11.72
C PHE A 132 -4.58 -16.51 -11.50
N GLU A 133 -4.44 -16.11 -10.26
CA GLU A 133 -3.42 -15.16 -9.82
C GLU A 133 -2.27 -15.92 -9.15
N VAL A 134 -1.05 -15.47 -9.33
CA VAL A 134 0.14 -16.12 -8.80
C VAL A 134 0.91 -15.17 -7.90
N VAL A 135 1.18 -15.61 -6.68
CA VAL A 135 2.01 -14.91 -5.70
C VAL A 135 3.14 -15.80 -5.19
N SER A 136 4.21 -15.19 -4.73
CA SER A 136 5.24 -15.91 -4.00
C SER A 136 4.84 -16.11 -2.54
N LYS A 137 4.98 -17.33 -2.02
CA LYS A 137 4.78 -17.60 -0.59
C LYS A 137 5.76 -16.82 0.28
N LEU A 138 6.95 -16.54 -0.25
CA LEU A 138 7.96 -15.74 0.44
C LEU A 138 7.46 -14.29 0.60
N ASP A 139 6.92 -13.70 -0.45
CA ASP A 139 6.39 -12.34 -0.42
C ASP A 139 5.17 -12.23 0.50
N CYS A 140 4.30 -13.26 0.53
CA CYS A 140 3.21 -13.35 1.50
C CYS A 140 3.74 -13.36 2.94
N TYR A 141 4.81 -14.11 3.21
CA TYR A 141 5.41 -14.17 4.54
C TYR A 141 6.07 -12.83 4.92
N GLU A 142 6.77 -12.18 4.00
CA GLU A 142 7.35 -10.86 4.24
C GLU A 142 6.27 -9.79 4.44
N THR A 143 5.14 -9.88 3.73
CA THR A 143 3.98 -9.02 3.95
C THR A 143 3.39 -9.21 5.35
N TYR A 144 3.23 -10.45 5.80
CA TYR A 144 2.82 -10.75 7.18
C TYR A 144 3.78 -10.11 8.21
N LYS A 145 5.09 -10.28 8.02
CA LYS A 145 6.11 -9.67 8.90
C LYS A 145 6.01 -8.14 8.89
N GLY A 146 5.83 -7.56 7.71
CA GLY A 146 5.72 -6.12 7.54
C GLY A 146 4.50 -5.55 8.26
N MET A 147 3.33 -6.17 8.09
CA MET A 147 2.10 -5.77 8.78
C MET A 147 2.25 -5.89 10.30
N LYS A 148 2.80 -7.02 10.77
CA LYS A 148 3.09 -7.23 12.19
C LYS A 148 4.00 -6.14 12.75
N ALA A 149 5.09 -5.83 12.02
CA ALA A 149 6.04 -4.81 12.44
C ALA A 149 5.41 -3.41 12.54
N VAL A 150 4.47 -3.07 11.65
CA VAL A 150 3.74 -1.80 11.71
C VAL A 150 2.80 -1.75 12.91
N TYR A 151 2.10 -2.84 13.22
CA TYR A 151 1.23 -2.92 14.41
C TYR A 151 2.01 -2.87 15.73
N GLU A 152 3.25 -3.32 15.74
CA GLU A 152 4.12 -3.34 16.91
C GLU A 152 5.02 -2.08 16.99
N ALA A 153 4.98 -1.19 16.01
CA ALA A 153 5.77 0.03 16.01
C ALA A 153 5.24 1.04 17.03
N GLU A 154 6.16 1.56 17.85
CA GLU A 154 5.94 2.67 18.79
C GLU A 154 6.24 4.03 18.12
#